data_f88a9818393e082e58164107e5733300
#
_entry.id   f88a9818393e082e58164107e5733300
#
_cell.length_a   1.000
_cell.length_b   1.000
_cell.length_c   1.000
_cell.angle_alpha   90.00
_cell.angle_beta   90.00
_cell.angle_gamma   90.00
#
_symmetry.space_group_name_H-M   'P 1'
#
loop_
_entity.id
_entity.type
_entity.pdbx_description
1 polymer ?
#
loop_
_entity_poly.entity_id
_entity_poly.type
_entity_poly.pdbx_seq_one_letter_code
_entity_poly.pdbx_strand_id
1 'polypeptide(L)'
;MNERAHPSDGPRLLAIIELGGYPNLLPLYRRLGFDTEVVNSQRKAQAALKKRLPDVIVTEYNFQSDFRDRTSNLETLMAYLQRHPGVKVIAFYQPEFLPKFEAMNARFPLFAAIPLPVTEAAVEEALRRTLAG
;
A
#
# COMPACT_ATOMS: atom_id res chain seq x y z
N MET A 1 -27.79 12.69 2.77
CA MET A 1 -27.35 12.62 2.68
C MET A 1 -26.53 12.62 2.55
N ASN A 2 -26.40 12.63 2.39
CA ASN A 2 -25.73 12.63 2.18
C ASN A 2 -24.88 12.61 1.92
N GLU A 3 -24.90 12.67 2.49
CA GLU A 3 -24.02 12.69 2.18
C GLU A 3 -23.31 11.95 1.68
N ARG A 4 -23.69 11.37 1.36
CA ARG A 4 -23.16 10.71 0.83
C ARG A 4 -22.76 10.37 -0.32
N ALA A 5 -23.21 10.31 -0.57
CA ALA A 5 -22.75 10.06 -1.92
C ALA A 5 -21.45 10.74 -2.24
N HIS A 6 -20.75 11.16 -1.25
CA HIS A 6 -19.41 11.70 -1.50
C HIS A 6 -18.38 10.58 -1.47
N PRO A 7 -17.14 10.83 -1.88
CA PRO A 7 -16.15 9.78 -2.06
C PRO A 7 -15.94 8.88 -0.86
N SER A 8 -16.18 9.38 0.35
CA SER A 8 -15.98 8.58 1.54
C SER A 8 -16.96 7.42 1.67
N ASP A 9 -17.94 7.35 0.78
CA ASP A 9 -18.87 6.22 0.79
C ASP A 9 -18.28 4.98 0.12
N GLY A 10 -17.22 5.13 -0.64
CA GLY A 10 -16.59 4.00 -1.30
C GLY A 10 -15.52 3.37 -0.43
N PRO A 11 -14.88 2.31 -0.93
CA PRO A 11 -13.76 1.71 -0.21
C PRO A 11 -12.63 2.71 -0.07
N ARG A 12 -11.90 2.60 1.00
CA ARG A 12 -10.84 3.56 1.30
C ARG A 12 -9.49 2.98 0.93
N LEU A 13 -8.66 3.82 0.31
CA LEU A 13 -7.31 3.44 -0.09
C LEU A 13 -6.32 4.45 0.50
N LEU A 14 -5.29 3.94 1.16
CA LEU A 14 -4.20 4.78 1.65
C LEU A 14 -3.00 4.53 0.76
N ALA A 15 -2.54 5.58 0.08
CA ALA A 15 -1.37 5.50 -0.77
C ALA A 15 -0.18 6.11 -0.03
N ILE A 16 0.85 5.30 0.18
CA ILE A 16 2.08 5.75 0.86
C ILE A 16 3.14 5.91 -0.22
N ILE A 17 3.45 7.16 -0.55
CA ILE A 17 4.38 7.48 -1.62
C ILE A 17 5.61 8.12 -1.01
N GLU A 18 6.67 7.33 -0.84
CA GLU A 18 7.90 7.81 -0.21
C GLU A 18 8.92 8.24 -1.24
N LEU A 19 9.31 7.35 -2.13
CA LEU A 19 10.30 7.64 -3.16
C LEU A 19 9.65 7.98 -4.49
N GLY A 20 8.50 7.37 -4.78
CA GLY A 20 7.82 7.60 -6.04
C GLY A 20 8.59 7.04 -7.22
N GLY A 21 8.59 7.78 -8.33
CA GLY A 21 9.31 7.34 -9.51
C GLY A 21 8.50 6.43 -10.41
N TYR A 22 7.20 6.35 -10.19
CA TYR A 22 6.30 5.57 -11.03
C TYR A 22 5.12 6.47 -11.42
N PRO A 23 4.26 6.01 -12.34
CA PRO A 23 3.19 6.88 -12.83
C PRO A 23 2.27 7.37 -11.71
N ASN A 24 1.65 8.52 -11.95
CA ASN A 24 0.65 9.03 -11.02
C ASN A 24 -0.59 8.15 -11.09
N LEU A 25 -0.85 7.41 -10.04
CA LEU A 25 -1.93 6.43 -10.00
C LEU A 25 -3.21 6.97 -9.36
N LEU A 26 -3.21 8.22 -8.93
CA LEU A 26 -4.39 8.79 -8.29
C LEU A 26 -5.63 8.77 -9.19
N PRO A 27 -5.50 9.12 -10.48
CA PRO A 27 -6.69 9.01 -11.33
C PRO A 27 -7.23 7.60 -11.43
N LEU A 28 -6.34 6.60 -11.44
CA LEU A 28 -6.77 5.21 -11.46
C LEU A 28 -7.54 4.85 -10.20
N TYR A 29 -7.03 5.25 -9.04
CA TYR A 29 -7.71 4.95 -7.78
C TYR A 29 -9.11 5.54 -7.76
N ARG A 30 -9.24 6.79 -8.22
CA ARG A 30 -10.52 7.45 -8.25
C ARG A 30 -11.46 6.80 -9.26
N ARG A 31 -10.94 6.41 -10.41
CA ARG A 31 -11.75 5.77 -11.43
C ARG A 31 -12.33 4.45 -10.93
N LEU A 32 -11.59 3.75 -10.08
CA LEU A 32 -12.05 2.50 -9.50
C LEU A 32 -12.95 2.69 -8.30
N GLY A 33 -13.20 3.93 -7.90
CA GLY A 33 -14.16 4.21 -6.83
C GLY A 33 -13.57 4.30 -5.44
N PHE A 34 -12.24 4.39 -5.32
CA PHE A 34 -11.61 4.48 -4.00
C PHE A 34 -11.64 5.90 -3.46
N ASP A 35 -11.98 6.02 -2.19
CA ASP A 35 -11.75 7.24 -1.43
C ASP A 35 -10.28 7.20 -0.99
N THR A 36 -9.46 8.05 -1.60
CA THR A 36 -8.00 7.92 -1.53
C THR A 36 -7.39 9.00 -0.65
N GLU A 37 -6.55 8.55 0.29
CA GLU A 37 -5.72 9.44 1.08
C GLU A 37 -4.26 9.17 0.71
N VAL A 38 -3.46 10.23 0.58
CA VAL A 38 -2.04 10.10 0.21
C VAL A 38 -1.18 10.63 1.35
N VAL A 39 -0.20 9.84 1.75
CA VAL A 39 0.81 10.29 2.70
C VAL A 39 2.18 10.00 2.11
N ASN A 40 3.21 10.67 2.62
CA ASN A 40 4.54 10.55 2.04
C ASN A 40 5.58 10.03 3.00
N SER A 41 5.15 9.38 4.08
CA SER A 41 6.09 8.77 5.02
C SER A 41 5.39 7.69 5.82
N GLN A 42 6.17 6.77 6.36
CA GLN A 42 5.60 5.73 7.23
C GLN A 42 5.02 6.33 8.50
N ARG A 43 5.64 7.38 9.00
CA ARG A 43 5.15 8.04 10.20
C ARG A 43 3.75 8.61 9.98
N LYS A 44 3.56 9.27 8.83
CA LYS A 44 2.24 9.80 8.51
C LYS A 44 1.24 8.70 8.25
N ALA A 45 1.70 7.59 7.67
CA ALA A 45 0.84 6.43 7.47
C ALA A 45 0.37 5.87 8.80
N GLN A 46 1.27 5.75 9.77
CA GLN A 46 0.88 5.24 11.09
C GLN A 46 -0.17 6.15 11.74
N ALA A 47 0.00 7.46 11.60
CA ALA A 47 -0.96 8.40 12.15
C ALA A 47 -2.32 8.25 11.46
N ALA A 48 -2.32 8.07 10.15
CA ALA A 48 -3.56 7.89 9.41
C ALA A 48 -4.29 6.61 9.83
N LEU A 49 -3.54 5.53 10.04
CA LEU A 49 -4.13 4.26 10.44
C LEU A 49 -4.81 4.34 11.80
N LYS A 50 -4.25 5.14 12.70
CA LYS A 50 -4.84 5.29 14.02
C LYS A 50 -6.16 6.04 13.98
N LYS A 51 -6.33 6.88 12.98
CA LYS A 51 -7.58 7.61 12.83
C LYS A 51 -8.66 6.76 12.19
N ARG A 52 -8.30 6.00 11.16
CA ARG A 52 -9.26 5.21 10.44
C ARG A 52 -8.52 4.19 9.57
N LEU A 53 -8.92 2.93 9.68
CA LEU A 53 -8.30 1.89 8.88
C LEU A 53 -8.81 1.94 7.44
N PRO A 54 -7.91 1.85 6.46
CA PRO A 54 -8.34 1.75 5.06
C PRO A 54 -8.68 0.30 4.72
N ASP A 55 -9.31 0.12 3.56
CA ASP A 55 -9.54 -1.23 3.05
C ASP A 55 -8.32 -1.73 2.30
N VAL A 56 -7.59 -0.82 1.65
CA VAL A 56 -6.43 -1.16 0.83
C VAL A 56 -5.32 -0.16 1.12
N ILE A 57 -4.09 -0.66 1.20
CA ILE A 57 -2.90 0.18 1.28
C ILE A 57 -2.05 -0.13 0.06
N VAL A 58 -1.62 0.92 -0.66
CA VAL A 58 -0.64 0.78 -1.75
C VAL A 58 0.63 1.48 -1.28
N THR A 59 1.72 0.74 -1.22
CA THR A 59 2.95 1.24 -0.63
C THR A 59 4.16 0.77 -1.42
N GLU A 60 5.34 1.18 -1.00
CA GLU A 60 6.60 0.82 -1.62
C GLU A 60 7.42 0.01 -0.64
N TYR A 61 8.11 -1.02 -1.14
CA TYR A 61 9.05 -1.75 -0.33
C TYR A 61 10.42 -1.09 -0.51
N ASN A 62 10.88 -0.42 0.52
CA ASN A 62 12.17 0.25 0.52
C ASN A 62 13.03 -0.35 1.60
N PHE A 63 14.08 -1.06 1.20
CA PHE A 63 14.98 -1.67 2.15
C PHE A 63 16.16 -0.74 2.38
N GLN A 64 16.39 -0.41 3.63
CA GLN A 64 17.54 0.39 4.02
C GLN A 64 18.61 -0.54 4.53
N SER A 65 19.75 -0.52 3.89
CA SER A 65 20.87 -1.34 4.34
C SER A 65 21.73 -0.60 5.37
N ASP A 66 21.10 0.31 6.08
CA ASP A 66 21.75 1.04 7.14
C ASP A 66 22.26 0.07 8.19
N PHE A 67 23.45 0.32 8.69
CA PHE A 67 24.06 -0.57 9.66
C PHE A 67 23.30 -0.60 10.99
N ARG A 68 22.50 0.39 11.27
CA ARG A 68 21.74 0.45 12.50
C ARG A 68 20.40 -0.25 12.39
N ASP A 69 19.81 -0.19 11.22
CA ASP A 69 18.44 -0.68 11.03
C ASP A 69 18.40 -1.41 9.71
N ARG A 70 18.30 -2.71 9.79
CA ARG A 70 18.27 -3.55 8.59
C ARG A 70 16.89 -4.01 8.24
N THR A 71 15.88 -3.43 8.87
CA THR A 71 14.51 -3.75 8.53
C THR A 71 14.06 -2.89 7.38
N SER A 72 13.09 -3.40 6.65
CA SER A 72 12.47 -2.60 5.59
C SER A 72 11.46 -1.65 6.21
N ASN A 73 11.06 -0.67 5.40
CA ASN A 73 10.04 0.27 5.81
C ASN A 73 8.70 -0.42 6.10
N LEU A 74 8.47 -1.59 5.53
CA LEU A 74 7.18 -2.25 5.65
C LEU A 74 7.04 -3.12 6.88
N GLU A 75 8.13 -3.50 7.53
CA GLU A 75 8.01 -4.47 8.63
C GLU A 75 7.20 -3.93 9.79
N THR A 76 7.40 -2.67 10.14
CA THR A 76 6.62 -2.05 11.21
C THR A 76 5.15 -1.95 10.82
N LEU A 77 4.90 -1.55 9.57
CA LEU A 77 3.54 -1.42 9.09
C LEU A 77 2.82 -2.77 9.11
N MET A 78 3.47 -3.81 8.60
CA MET A 78 2.85 -5.12 8.52
C MET A 78 2.65 -5.73 9.90
N ALA A 79 3.57 -5.47 10.83
CA ALA A 79 3.39 -5.94 12.20
C ALA A 79 2.14 -5.32 12.83
N TYR A 80 1.95 -4.03 12.59
CA TYR A 80 0.75 -3.36 13.09
C TYR A 80 -0.51 -3.97 12.49
N LEU A 81 -0.47 -4.27 11.18
CA LEU A 81 -1.64 -4.75 10.48
C LEU A 81 -1.97 -6.21 10.76
N GLN A 82 -1.11 -6.93 11.47
CA GLN A 82 -1.45 -8.30 11.85
C GLN A 82 -2.72 -8.37 12.67
N ARG A 83 -3.04 -7.29 13.36
CA ARG A 83 -4.27 -7.22 14.15
C ARG A 83 -5.47 -6.80 13.32
N HIS A 84 -5.26 -6.48 12.04
CA HIS A 84 -6.31 -5.97 11.17
C HIS A 84 -6.27 -6.70 9.83
N PRO A 85 -6.58 -8.01 9.83
CA PRO A 85 -6.41 -8.82 8.62
C PRO A 85 -7.31 -8.42 7.46
N GLY A 86 -8.31 -7.57 7.70
CA GLY A 86 -9.14 -7.10 6.61
C GLY A 86 -8.49 -6.07 5.71
N VAL A 87 -7.36 -5.49 6.13
CA VAL A 87 -6.66 -4.50 5.32
C VAL A 87 -5.76 -5.23 4.32
N LYS A 88 -5.96 -4.94 3.04
CA LYS A 88 -5.18 -5.58 1.98
C LYS A 88 -4.03 -4.66 1.58
N VAL A 89 -2.82 -5.19 1.50
CA VAL A 89 -1.63 -4.40 1.21
C VAL A 89 -1.05 -4.81 -0.14
N ILE A 90 -0.82 -3.82 -1.00
CA ILE A 90 -0.16 -3.98 -2.28
C ILE A 90 1.16 -3.21 -2.20
N ALA A 91 2.27 -3.87 -2.49
CA ALA A 91 3.57 -3.22 -2.42
C ALA A 91 4.30 -3.27 -3.75
N PHE A 92 4.98 -2.17 -4.08
CA PHE A 92 5.88 -2.10 -5.24
C PHE A 92 7.30 -2.34 -4.74
N TYR A 93 8.05 -3.17 -5.44
CA TYR A 93 9.41 -3.48 -4.99
C TYR A 93 10.38 -3.44 -6.16
N GLN A 94 11.64 -3.16 -5.86
CA GLN A 94 12.70 -3.22 -6.86
C GLN A 94 13.18 -4.65 -7.02
N PRO A 95 13.24 -5.18 -8.25
CA PRO A 95 13.63 -6.58 -8.44
C PRO A 95 14.98 -6.94 -7.83
N GLU A 96 15.89 -5.98 -7.73
CA GLU A 96 17.20 -6.26 -7.15
C GLU A 96 17.10 -6.59 -5.66
N PHE A 97 16.00 -6.24 -4.99
CA PHE A 97 15.81 -6.54 -3.58
C PHE A 97 14.88 -7.75 -3.38
N LEU A 98 14.66 -8.52 -4.43
CA LEU A 98 13.69 -9.61 -4.36
C LEU A 98 13.96 -10.59 -3.20
N PRO A 99 15.21 -11.03 -2.96
CA PRO A 99 15.41 -11.98 -1.85
C PRO A 99 15.00 -11.40 -0.49
N LYS A 100 15.30 -10.13 -0.25
CA LYS A 100 14.92 -9.50 1.01
C LYS A 100 13.43 -9.29 1.08
N PHE A 101 12.82 -8.93 -0.05
CA PHE A 101 11.38 -8.76 -0.12
C PHE A 101 10.67 -10.08 0.16
N GLU A 102 11.15 -11.18 -0.42
CA GLU A 102 10.51 -12.47 -0.23
C GLU A 102 10.60 -12.92 1.23
N ALA A 103 11.72 -12.63 1.89
CA ALA A 103 11.85 -12.98 3.29
C ALA A 103 10.82 -12.23 4.14
N MET A 104 10.62 -10.94 3.86
CA MET A 104 9.62 -10.15 4.56
C MET A 104 8.22 -10.65 4.25
N ASN A 105 7.94 -10.94 2.98
CA ASN A 105 6.63 -11.39 2.56
C ASN A 105 6.27 -12.75 3.16
N ALA A 106 7.28 -13.59 3.42
CA ALA A 106 7.03 -14.88 4.07
C ALA A 106 6.55 -14.68 5.51
N ARG A 107 7.06 -13.66 6.18
CA ARG A 107 6.65 -13.35 7.55
C ARG A 107 5.33 -12.60 7.60
N PHE A 108 5.12 -11.69 6.65
CA PHE A 108 3.95 -10.82 6.61
C PHE A 108 3.38 -10.84 5.19
N PRO A 109 2.57 -11.86 4.86
CA PRO A 109 2.09 -11.99 3.48
C PRO A 109 1.30 -10.78 3.01
N LEU A 110 1.63 -10.31 1.83
CA LEU A 110 0.95 -9.20 1.20
C LEU A 110 -0.17 -9.70 0.30
N PHE A 111 -1.16 -8.82 0.04
CA PHE A 111 -2.20 -9.19 -0.91
C PHE A 111 -1.64 -9.29 -2.33
N ALA A 112 -0.77 -8.35 -2.70
CA ALA A 112 -0.13 -8.40 -4.02
C ALA A 112 1.21 -7.67 -3.96
N ALA A 113 2.12 -8.07 -4.85
CA ALA A 113 3.43 -7.45 -4.97
C ALA A 113 3.68 -7.20 -6.45
N ILE A 114 4.15 -5.99 -6.77
CA ILE A 114 4.35 -5.57 -8.16
C ILE A 114 5.78 -5.07 -8.31
N PRO A 115 6.55 -5.70 -9.20
CA PRO A 115 7.94 -5.25 -9.40
C PRO A 115 7.99 -3.94 -10.19
N LEU A 116 8.96 -3.12 -9.89
CA LEU A 116 9.23 -1.92 -10.68
C LEU A 116 9.91 -2.34 -11.98
N PRO A 117 9.66 -1.68 -13.08
CA PRO A 117 8.81 -0.49 -13.23
C PRO A 117 7.32 -0.84 -13.17
N VAL A 118 6.60 -0.04 -12.41
CA VAL A 118 5.16 -0.26 -12.20
C VAL A 118 4.38 0.22 -13.41
N THR A 119 3.43 -0.61 -13.86
CA THR A 119 2.51 -0.20 -14.91
C THR A 119 1.13 0.01 -14.32
N GLU A 120 0.37 0.91 -14.94
CA GLU A 120 -1.00 1.14 -14.49
C GLU A 120 -1.84 -0.12 -14.58
N ALA A 121 -1.63 -0.91 -15.64
CA ALA A 121 -2.41 -2.13 -15.85
C ALA A 121 -2.20 -3.13 -14.72
N ALA A 122 -0.96 -3.29 -14.26
CA ALA A 122 -0.68 -4.23 -13.18
C ALA A 122 -1.33 -3.78 -11.88
N VAL A 123 -1.30 -2.48 -11.62
CA VAL A 123 -1.92 -1.94 -10.41
C VAL A 123 -3.43 -2.09 -10.49
N GLU A 124 -4.01 -1.79 -11.65
CA GLU A 124 -5.44 -1.91 -11.81
C GLU A 124 -5.91 -3.34 -11.59
N GLU A 125 -5.18 -4.31 -12.11
CA GLU A 125 -5.55 -5.71 -11.91
C GLU A 125 -5.55 -6.07 -10.43
N ALA A 126 -4.49 -5.68 -9.72
CA ALA A 126 -4.39 -5.97 -8.29
C ALA A 126 -5.53 -5.33 -7.52
N LEU A 127 -5.85 -4.07 -7.85
CA LEU A 127 -6.92 -3.36 -7.16
C LEU A 127 -8.29 -3.98 -7.43
N ARG A 128 -8.53 -4.42 -8.67
CA ARG A 128 -9.80 -5.07 -8.98
C ARG A 128 -9.95 -6.36 -8.19
N ARG A 129 -8.85 -7.06 -7.94
CA ARG A 129 -8.92 -8.26 -7.10
C ARG A 129 -9.26 -7.93 -5.65
N THR A 130 -8.82 -6.79 -5.15
CA THR A 130 -9.23 -6.38 -3.79
C THR A 130 -10.72 -6.13 -3.72
N LEU A 131 -11.31 -5.62 -4.80
CA LEU A 131 -12.74 -5.31 -4.82
C LEU A 131 -13.60 -6.55 -5.04
N ALA A 132 -13.03 -7.56 -5.69
CA ALA A 132 -13.79 -8.78 -5.99
C ALA A 132 -13.97 -9.68 -4.78
N GLY A 133 -13.06 -9.58 -3.84
CA GLY A 133 -13.06 -10.46 -2.71
C GLY A 133 -13.91 -10.08 -1.59
#